data_daf319fa99e5dd9707db0181496b7a06
#
_entry.id   daf319fa99e5dd9707db0181496b7a06
#
_cell.length_a   1.000
_cell.length_b   1.000
_cell.length_c   1.000
_cell.angle_alpha   90.00
_cell.angle_beta   90.00
_cell.angle_gamma   90.00
#
_symmetry.space_group_name_H-M   'P 1'
#
loop_
_entity.id
_entity.type
_entity.pdbx_description
1 polymer ?
#
loop_
_entity_poly.entity_id
_entity_poly.type
_entity_poly.pdbx_seq_one_letter_code
_entity_poly.pdbx_strand_id
1 'polypeptide(L)'
;FAKGGTGGIPLDPDIHYDESGPVGYLHFDFYNGAMGTAACEGLLAAYEAAKQRPTKVIVLLGGADFFSNGLDLNRIEAADSPPDESWRNINAMDDLCRAILTTDSHLTVSALRGNAGAGGAFLALAADRVWARRGVILNPHYKNMGNLYGSEYWSYLLPRRVGVEKATAIMRNRLPLGAAEAAGMGFLDEAFGDDLAGFEREVVSRVEALVAAKDLDAQLEAKRQRRAEDEAAKPLDTYRAE
;
A
#
# COMPACT_ATOMS: atom_id res chain seq x y z
N PHE A 1 -16.94 2.64 10.39
CA PHE A 1 -16.17 3.83 10.75
C PHE A 1 -17.15 5.00 10.98
N ALA A 2 -17.10 5.62 12.15
CA ALA A 2 -17.89 6.84 12.40
C ALA A 2 -17.28 7.96 11.53
N LYS A 3 -18.13 8.73 10.83
CA LYS A 3 -17.68 9.89 10.07
C LYS A 3 -17.13 10.94 11.04
N GLY A 4 -15.83 10.90 11.26
CA GLY A 4 -15.09 11.99 11.89
C GLY A 4 -14.97 13.16 10.90
N GLY A 5 -14.73 14.37 11.39
CA GLY A 5 -14.55 15.52 10.51
C GLY A 5 -13.29 15.37 9.64
N THR A 6 -13.41 15.69 8.37
CA THR A 6 -12.34 15.59 7.35
C THR A 6 -11.13 16.50 7.61
N GLY A 7 -11.05 17.17 8.73
CA GLY A 7 -9.92 18.05 9.07
C GLY A 7 -9.58 19.12 8.04
N GLY A 8 -10.49 19.40 7.08
CA GLY A 8 -10.30 20.42 6.05
C GLY A 8 -9.41 20.00 4.87
N ILE A 9 -9.12 18.72 4.70
CA ILE A 9 -8.39 18.22 3.53
C ILE A 9 -9.34 18.16 2.34
N PRO A 10 -9.11 18.93 1.25
CA PRO A 10 -9.91 18.80 0.04
C PRO A 10 -9.53 17.49 -0.65
N LEU A 11 -10.47 16.55 -0.72
CA LEU A 11 -10.24 15.23 -1.28
C LEU A 11 -11.03 15.03 -2.58
N ASP A 12 -10.49 14.19 -3.47
CA ASP A 12 -11.19 13.60 -4.60
C ASP A 12 -12.42 12.81 -4.07
N PRO A 13 -13.53 12.72 -4.82
CA PRO A 13 -14.70 11.95 -4.41
C PRO A 13 -14.41 10.51 -4.00
N ASP A 14 -13.38 9.89 -4.61
CA ASP A 14 -12.97 8.52 -4.35
C ASP A 14 -11.97 8.38 -3.18
N ILE A 15 -11.57 9.51 -2.56
CA ILE A 15 -10.60 9.55 -1.46
C ILE A 15 -11.23 10.23 -0.24
N HIS A 16 -11.13 9.59 0.91
CA HIS A 16 -11.72 10.08 2.15
C HIS A 16 -10.73 9.91 3.32
N TYR A 17 -10.67 10.90 4.22
CA TYR A 17 -9.81 10.85 5.39
C TYR A 17 -10.61 11.10 6.67
N ASP A 18 -10.47 10.20 7.64
CA ASP A 18 -11.07 10.29 8.97
C ASP A 18 -10.01 10.18 10.06
N GLU A 19 -10.32 10.72 11.24
CA GLU A 19 -9.48 10.55 12.43
C GLU A 19 -10.29 9.95 13.59
N SER A 20 -9.65 9.04 14.31
CA SER A 20 -10.14 8.53 15.59
C SER A 20 -9.01 8.57 16.60
N GLY A 21 -9.01 9.59 17.46
CA GLY A 21 -7.92 9.84 18.39
C GLY A 21 -6.58 9.99 17.65
N PRO A 22 -5.55 9.22 18.01
CA PRO A 22 -4.24 9.31 17.38
C PRO A 22 -4.10 8.47 16.09
N VAL A 23 -5.20 8.04 15.48
CA VAL A 23 -5.21 7.24 14.26
C VAL A 23 -5.87 8.01 13.12
N GLY A 24 -5.19 8.11 11.99
CA GLY A 24 -5.73 8.59 10.72
C GLY A 24 -6.11 7.41 9.82
N TYR A 25 -7.29 7.45 9.24
CA TYR A 25 -7.76 6.45 8.28
C TYR A 25 -7.89 7.11 6.91
N LEU A 26 -7.08 6.70 5.96
CA LEU A 26 -7.11 7.16 4.58
C LEU A 26 -7.79 6.10 3.72
N HIS A 27 -9.01 6.40 3.32
CA HIS A 27 -9.84 5.55 2.46
C HIS A 27 -9.67 5.97 1.01
N PHE A 28 -9.65 4.99 0.13
CA PHE A 28 -9.71 5.19 -1.31
C PHE A 28 -10.44 4.01 -1.96
N ASP A 29 -11.25 4.29 -2.97
CA ASP A 29 -12.03 3.26 -3.66
C ASP A 29 -12.16 3.61 -5.15
N PHE A 30 -11.13 3.24 -5.91
CA PHE A 30 -11.09 3.49 -7.34
C PHE A 30 -11.78 2.37 -8.12
N TYR A 31 -12.44 2.73 -9.21
CA TYR A 31 -13.14 1.78 -10.05
C TYR A 31 -12.26 0.60 -10.47
N ASN A 32 -12.71 -0.62 -10.14
CA ASN A 32 -11.95 -1.86 -10.33
C ASN A 32 -10.54 -1.85 -9.68
N GLY A 33 -10.27 -0.98 -8.73
CA GLY A 33 -8.96 -0.84 -8.10
C GLY A 33 -7.87 -0.31 -9.04
N ALA A 34 -8.24 0.18 -10.24
CA ALA A 34 -7.31 0.72 -11.20
C ALA A 34 -6.91 2.16 -10.84
N MET A 35 -5.61 2.44 -10.87
CA MET A 35 -5.06 3.73 -10.43
C MET A 35 -4.37 4.44 -11.59
N GLY A 36 -5.08 5.35 -12.26
CA GLY A 36 -4.50 6.25 -13.25
C GLY A 36 -3.65 7.34 -12.59
N THR A 37 -2.94 8.11 -13.41
CA THR A 37 -2.03 9.19 -12.96
C THR A 37 -2.70 10.12 -11.95
N ALA A 38 -3.87 10.66 -12.26
CA ALA A 38 -4.59 11.57 -11.36
C ALA A 38 -5.02 10.91 -10.04
N ALA A 39 -5.41 9.62 -10.05
CA ALA A 39 -5.75 8.87 -8.85
C ALA A 39 -4.53 8.68 -7.93
N CYS A 40 -3.37 8.34 -8.50
CA CYS A 40 -2.12 8.22 -7.77
C CYS A 40 -1.69 9.56 -7.16
N GLU A 41 -1.72 10.64 -7.95
CA GLU A 41 -1.38 12.00 -7.49
C GLU A 41 -2.35 12.50 -6.40
N GLY A 42 -3.66 12.26 -6.58
CA GLY A 42 -4.68 12.61 -5.59
C GLY A 42 -4.49 11.86 -4.26
N LEU A 43 -4.21 10.56 -4.32
CA LEU A 43 -3.95 9.77 -3.12
C LEU A 43 -2.62 10.16 -2.46
N LEU A 44 -1.58 10.47 -3.24
CA LEU A 44 -0.33 11.01 -2.72
C LEU A 44 -0.55 12.34 -1.98
N ALA A 45 -1.28 13.27 -2.57
CA ALA A 45 -1.59 14.56 -1.94
C ALA A 45 -2.38 14.37 -0.62
N ALA A 46 -3.37 13.48 -0.61
CA ALA A 46 -4.13 13.15 0.59
C ALA A 46 -3.25 12.49 1.67
N TYR A 47 -2.36 11.60 1.26
CA TYR A 47 -1.41 10.95 2.17
C TYR A 47 -0.42 11.94 2.78
N GLU A 48 0.14 12.85 1.98
CA GLU A 48 1.04 13.91 2.47
C GLU A 48 0.31 14.86 3.44
N ALA A 49 -0.97 15.18 3.18
CA ALA A 49 -1.79 15.94 4.11
C ALA A 49 -2.06 15.16 5.42
N ALA A 50 -2.31 13.85 5.34
CA ALA A 50 -2.48 12.99 6.50
C ALA A 50 -1.22 12.96 7.39
N LYS A 51 -0.02 12.97 6.81
CA LYS A 51 1.26 13.04 7.54
C LYS A 51 1.45 14.35 8.34
N GLN A 52 0.72 15.41 8.01
CA GLN A 52 0.76 16.66 8.77
C GLN A 52 -0.21 16.68 9.97
N ARG A 53 -0.99 15.62 10.13
CA ARG A 53 -1.96 15.51 11.23
C ARG A 53 -1.28 15.02 12.51
N PRO A 54 -1.82 15.37 13.70
CA PRO A 54 -1.24 14.97 14.98
C PRO A 54 -1.60 13.52 15.34
N THR A 55 -1.69 12.66 14.33
CA THR A 55 -1.88 11.21 14.47
C THR A 55 -0.54 10.50 14.65
N LYS A 56 -0.55 9.26 15.11
CA LYS A 56 0.64 8.42 15.27
C LYS A 56 0.67 7.24 14.30
N VAL A 57 -0.50 6.86 13.83
CA VAL A 57 -0.68 5.75 12.89
C VAL A 57 -1.52 6.23 11.72
N ILE A 58 -1.13 5.88 10.51
CA ILE A 58 -1.93 6.07 9.29
C ILE A 58 -2.32 4.71 8.75
N VAL A 59 -3.63 4.48 8.59
CA VAL A 59 -4.19 3.26 8.02
C VAL A 59 -4.66 3.53 6.60
N LEU A 60 -4.14 2.80 5.65
CA LEU A 60 -4.54 2.81 4.24
C LEU A 60 -5.64 1.76 4.02
N LEU A 61 -6.81 2.20 3.61
CA LEU A 61 -8.00 1.37 3.42
C LEU A 61 -8.49 1.51 1.97
N GLY A 62 -8.17 0.53 1.14
CA GLY A 62 -8.74 0.41 -0.20
C GLY A 62 -10.22 0.03 -0.18
N GLY A 63 -10.86 -0.09 -1.34
CA GLY A 63 -12.24 -0.51 -1.50
C GLY A 63 -12.53 -1.92 -0.97
N ALA A 64 -13.81 -2.26 -0.85
CA ALA A 64 -14.24 -3.57 -0.35
C ALA A 64 -13.94 -4.71 -1.35
N ASP A 65 -13.95 -4.41 -2.64
CA ASP A 65 -13.66 -5.38 -3.71
C ASP A 65 -12.18 -5.39 -4.06
N PHE A 66 -11.58 -4.20 -4.16
CA PHE A 66 -10.17 -4.02 -4.52
C PHE A 66 -9.47 -3.04 -3.58
N PHE A 67 -8.30 -3.43 -3.09
CA PHE A 67 -7.35 -2.47 -2.51
C PHE A 67 -6.71 -1.66 -3.65
N SER A 68 -6.08 -2.33 -4.59
CA SER A 68 -5.61 -1.78 -5.87
C SER A 68 -5.21 -2.89 -6.82
N ASN A 69 -5.40 -2.67 -8.12
CA ASN A 69 -4.90 -3.52 -9.20
C ASN A 69 -3.71 -2.90 -9.95
N GLY A 70 -3.11 -1.84 -9.39
CA GLY A 70 -2.03 -1.10 -10.04
C GLY A 70 -2.52 -0.12 -11.10
N LEU A 71 -1.74 0.08 -12.16
CA LEU A 71 -1.98 1.07 -13.19
C LEU A 71 -3.32 0.89 -13.91
N ASP A 72 -3.92 2.00 -14.32
CA ASP A 72 -5.13 2.01 -15.15
C ASP A 72 -4.79 1.83 -16.63
N LEU A 73 -4.73 0.57 -17.07
CA LEU A 73 -4.40 0.22 -18.46
C LEU A 73 -5.43 0.75 -19.46
N ASN A 74 -6.69 0.90 -19.07
CA ASN A 74 -7.72 1.44 -19.97
C ASN A 74 -7.47 2.93 -20.27
N ARG A 75 -7.07 3.71 -19.25
CA ARG A 75 -6.69 5.11 -19.44
C ARG A 75 -5.40 5.25 -20.25
N ILE A 76 -4.44 4.38 -20.02
CA ILE A 76 -3.20 4.35 -20.78
C ILE A 76 -3.50 4.08 -22.26
N GLU A 77 -4.28 3.04 -22.57
CA GLU A 77 -4.63 2.69 -23.96
C GLU A 77 -5.47 3.76 -24.66
N ALA A 78 -6.32 4.48 -23.92
CA ALA A 78 -7.18 5.54 -24.47
C ALA A 78 -6.50 6.91 -24.60
N ALA A 79 -5.27 7.06 -24.12
CA ALA A 79 -4.56 8.32 -24.16
C ALA A 79 -4.06 8.67 -25.58
N ASP A 80 -3.89 9.96 -25.88
CA ASP A 80 -3.31 10.44 -27.16
C ASP A 80 -1.90 9.88 -27.39
N SER A 81 -1.13 9.68 -26.33
CA SER A 81 0.17 9.02 -26.34
C SER A 81 0.22 7.96 -25.22
N PRO A 82 -0.15 6.71 -25.51
CA PRO A 82 -0.09 5.62 -24.51
C PRO A 82 1.28 5.44 -23.84
N PRO A 83 2.43 5.56 -24.55
CA PRO A 83 3.73 5.47 -23.89
C PRO A 83 3.97 6.58 -22.88
N ASP A 84 3.59 7.81 -23.19
CA ASP A 84 3.78 8.95 -22.28
C ASP A 84 2.85 8.85 -21.06
N GLU A 85 1.60 8.40 -21.27
CA GLU A 85 0.68 8.16 -20.16
C GLU A 85 1.14 7.01 -19.28
N SER A 86 1.62 5.92 -19.86
CA SER A 86 2.21 4.80 -19.12
C SER A 86 3.37 5.27 -18.24
N TRP A 87 4.27 6.08 -18.82
CA TRP A 87 5.40 6.65 -18.09
C TRP A 87 4.97 7.56 -16.93
N ARG A 88 3.99 8.45 -17.18
CA ARG A 88 3.43 9.31 -16.13
C ARG A 88 2.78 8.50 -15.01
N ASN A 89 1.97 7.51 -15.37
CA ASN A 89 1.24 6.70 -14.40
C ASN A 89 2.18 5.86 -13.53
N ILE A 90 3.19 5.22 -14.12
CA ILE A 90 4.23 4.48 -13.38
C ILE A 90 4.92 5.41 -12.38
N ASN A 91 5.38 6.58 -12.81
CA ASN A 91 6.05 7.51 -11.92
C ASN A 91 5.15 8.02 -10.78
N ALA A 92 3.89 8.31 -11.07
CA ALA A 92 2.93 8.74 -10.04
C ALA A 92 2.68 7.63 -9.00
N MET A 93 2.62 6.37 -9.44
CA MET A 93 2.48 5.22 -8.55
C MET A 93 3.74 5.00 -7.71
N ASP A 94 4.92 5.11 -8.31
CA ASP A 94 6.19 5.02 -7.60
C ASP A 94 6.36 6.14 -6.57
N ASP A 95 5.95 7.36 -6.89
CA ASP A 95 6.00 8.49 -5.96
C ASP A 95 5.10 8.24 -4.75
N LEU A 96 3.91 7.69 -4.95
CA LEU A 96 3.01 7.29 -3.89
C LEU A 96 3.61 6.17 -3.02
N CYS A 97 4.14 5.11 -3.64
CA CYS A 97 4.83 4.04 -2.92
C CYS A 97 6.00 4.58 -2.11
N ARG A 98 6.82 5.44 -2.70
CA ARG A 98 7.96 6.08 -2.03
C ARG A 98 7.53 6.89 -0.82
N ALA A 99 6.47 7.69 -0.95
CA ALA A 99 5.97 8.51 0.15
C ALA A 99 5.57 7.66 1.36
N ILE A 100 4.87 6.54 1.12
CA ILE A 100 4.50 5.59 2.18
C ILE A 100 5.74 4.93 2.77
N LEU A 101 6.60 4.41 1.90
CA LEU A 101 7.81 3.69 2.25
C LEU A 101 8.79 4.53 3.08
N THR A 102 8.93 5.83 2.79
CA THR A 102 9.85 6.75 3.47
C THR A 102 9.25 7.50 4.64
N THR A 103 7.98 7.25 4.97
CA THR A 103 7.34 7.88 6.14
C THR A 103 8.05 7.45 7.42
N ASP A 104 8.54 8.39 8.18
CA ASP A 104 9.27 8.21 9.45
C ASP A 104 8.56 8.81 10.66
N SER A 105 7.52 9.62 10.42
CA SER A 105 6.72 10.30 11.44
C SER A 105 5.59 9.45 12.02
N HIS A 106 5.11 8.45 11.26
CA HIS A 106 3.97 7.62 11.59
C HIS A 106 4.29 6.14 11.39
N LEU A 107 3.65 5.28 12.16
CA LEU A 107 3.52 3.87 11.79
C LEU A 107 2.45 3.75 10.72
N THR A 108 2.72 3.03 9.64
CA THR A 108 1.81 2.88 8.51
C THR A 108 1.25 1.47 8.42
N VAL A 109 -0.04 1.37 8.14
CA VAL A 109 -0.76 0.10 8.04
C VAL A 109 -1.52 0.05 6.73
N SER A 110 -1.30 -0.95 5.91
CA SER A 110 -2.19 -1.29 4.79
C SER A 110 -3.18 -2.35 5.26
N ALA A 111 -4.48 -2.02 5.24
CA ALA A 111 -5.56 -2.92 5.62
C ALA A 111 -6.40 -3.28 4.40
N LEU A 112 -6.15 -4.45 3.83
CA LEU A 112 -6.74 -4.92 2.59
C LEU A 112 -8.11 -5.54 2.86
N ARG A 113 -9.16 -4.76 2.59
CA ARG A 113 -10.55 -5.24 2.60
C ARG A 113 -10.86 -6.05 1.36
N GLY A 114 -10.30 -5.65 0.22
CA GLY A 114 -10.43 -6.23 -1.10
C GLY A 114 -9.11 -6.70 -1.70
N ASN A 115 -9.19 -7.27 -2.90
CA ASN A 115 -8.08 -7.89 -3.60
C ASN A 115 -6.99 -6.88 -4.01
N ALA A 116 -5.77 -7.35 -4.19
CA ALA A 116 -4.67 -6.54 -4.67
C ALA A 116 -3.90 -7.27 -5.78
N GLY A 117 -3.71 -6.59 -6.92
CA GLY A 117 -3.03 -7.14 -8.09
C GLY A 117 -1.89 -6.26 -8.57
N ALA A 118 -0.92 -6.84 -9.26
CA ALA A 118 0.21 -6.16 -9.86
C ALA A 118 0.84 -5.13 -8.92
N GLY A 119 1.00 -3.88 -9.35
CA GLY A 119 1.51 -2.78 -8.54
C GLY A 119 0.73 -2.50 -7.26
N GLY A 120 -0.58 -2.80 -7.25
CA GLY A 120 -1.41 -2.63 -6.06
C GLY A 120 -1.00 -3.54 -4.90
N ALA A 121 -0.49 -4.74 -5.19
CA ALA A 121 0.07 -5.61 -4.16
C ALA A 121 1.33 -5.01 -3.53
N PHE A 122 2.18 -4.37 -4.33
CA PHE A 122 3.41 -3.73 -3.85
C PHE A 122 3.14 -2.38 -3.18
N LEU A 123 2.15 -1.63 -3.63
CA LEU A 123 1.64 -0.46 -2.91
C LEU A 123 1.26 -0.83 -1.47
N ALA A 124 0.57 -1.96 -1.29
CA ALA A 124 0.25 -2.44 0.05
C ALA A 124 1.51 -2.75 0.87
N LEU A 125 2.54 -3.36 0.25
CA LEU A 125 3.80 -3.70 0.92
C LEU A 125 4.64 -2.49 1.32
N ALA A 126 4.37 -1.30 0.80
CA ALA A 126 5.08 -0.07 1.16
C ALA A 126 4.83 0.35 2.61
N ALA A 127 3.75 -0.11 3.24
CA ALA A 127 3.43 0.14 4.64
C ALA A 127 4.24 -0.74 5.61
N ASP A 128 4.36 -0.31 6.86
CA ASP A 128 5.08 -1.03 7.91
C ASP A 128 4.36 -2.32 8.33
N ARG A 129 3.02 -2.32 8.26
CA ARG A 129 2.18 -3.48 8.54
C ARG A 129 1.21 -3.70 7.38
N VAL A 130 1.02 -4.93 7.00
CA VAL A 130 0.11 -5.31 5.92
C VAL A 130 -0.83 -6.39 6.40
N TRP A 131 -2.09 -6.04 6.56
CA TRP A 131 -3.15 -6.93 7.03
C TRP A 131 -4.16 -7.15 5.93
N ALA A 132 -4.70 -8.35 5.83
CA ALA A 132 -5.73 -8.66 4.86
C ALA A 132 -6.91 -9.42 5.47
N ARG A 133 -8.11 -9.17 4.95
CA ARG A 133 -9.27 -10.02 5.22
C ARG A 133 -9.00 -11.42 4.64
N ARG A 134 -9.40 -12.48 5.34
CA ARG A 134 -9.10 -13.87 4.97
C ARG A 134 -9.52 -14.26 3.54
N GLY A 135 -10.58 -13.68 3.00
CA GLY A 135 -11.03 -13.94 1.64
C GLY A 135 -10.32 -13.14 0.54
N VAL A 136 -9.34 -12.31 0.89
CA VAL A 136 -8.59 -11.50 -0.09
C VAL A 136 -7.67 -12.38 -0.90
N ILE A 137 -7.60 -12.07 -2.20
CA ILE A 137 -6.69 -12.67 -3.16
C ILE A 137 -5.64 -11.63 -3.57
N LEU A 138 -4.39 -12.07 -3.57
CA LEU A 138 -3.24 -11.30 -4.00
C LEU A 138 -2.70 -11.85 -5.32
N ASN A 139 -2.39 -10.98 -6.26
CA ASN A 139 -1.84 -11.37 -7.55
C ASN A 139 -0.57 -10.55 -7.86
N PRO A 140 0.53 -10.77 -7.11
CA PRO A 140 1.72 -9.91 -7.12
C PRO A 140 2.65 -10.22 -8.29
N HIS A 141 2.18 -10.08 -9.53
CA HIS A 141 3.00 -10.28 -10.72
C HIS A 141 2.54 -9.39 -11.88
N TYR A 142 3.45 -9.15 -12.82
CA TYR A 142 3.25 -8.32 -14.02
C TYR A 142 3.24 -9.14 -15.32
N LYS A 143 3.02 -10.44 -15.24
CA LYS A 143 3.09 -11.34 -16.37
C LYS A 143 1.94 -11.12 -17.34
N ASN A 144 2.28 -11.22 -18.64
CA ASN A 144 1.37 -10.96 -19.77
C ASN A 144 0.97 -9.47 -19.95
N MET A 145 1.73 -8.56 -19.35
CA MET A 145 1.53 -7.12 -19.47
C MET A 145 2.57 -6.47 -20.39
N GLY A 146 2.78 -7.02 -21.59
CA GLY A 146 3.63 -6.41 -22.61
C GLY A 146 5.12 -6.37 -22.27
N ASN A 147 5.67 -7.39 -21.61
CA ASN A 147 7.06 -7.44 -21.13
C ASN A 147 7.39 -6.42 -20.02
N LEU A 148 6.41 -5.89 -19.32
CA LEU A 148 6.63 -5.08 -18.13
C LEU A 148 7.22 -5.95 -17.01
N TYR A 149 8.23 -5.43 -16.36
CA TYR A 149 8.92 -6.11 -15.23
C TYR A 149 8.41 -5.62 -13.88
N GLY A 150 7.52 -4.65 -13.86
CA GLY A 150 6.97 -4.04 -12.68
C GLY A 150 7.81 -2.87 -12.16
N SER A 151 7.21 -2.11 -11.30
CA SER A 151 7.84 -1.01 -10.59
C SER A 151 7.42 -1.07 -9.09
N GLU A 152 6.95 0.00 -8.51
CA GLU A 152 6.45 0.06 -7.13
C GLU A 152 7.43 -0.53 -6.10
N TYR A 153 8.73 -0.41 -6.39
CA TYR A 153 9.81 -0.88 -5.52
C TYR A 153 9.73 -2.37 -5.13
N TRP A 154 9.13 -3.23 -5.98
CA TRP A 154 8.97 -4.65 -5.66
C TRP A 154 10.31 -5.35 -5.39
N SER A 155 11.37 -4.98 -6.11
CA SER A 155 12.72 -5.55 -5.94
C SER A 155 13.37 -5.14 -4.62
N TYR A 156 12.88 -4.06 -3.98
CA TYR A 156 13.21 -3.68 -2.61
C TYR A 156 12.28 -4.36 -1.58
N LEU A 157 10.96 -4.27 -1.80
CA LEU A 157 9.95 -4.63 -0.81
C LEU A 157 9.84 -6.14 -0.60
N LEU A 158 9.72 -6.92 -1.68
CA LEU A 158 9.40 -8.34 -1.60
C LEU A 158 10.55 -9.18 -1.02
N PRO A 159 11.81 -9.01 -1.45
CA PRO A 159 12.93 -9.78 -0.88
C PRO A 159 13.13 -9.57 0.61
N ARG A 160 12.80 -8.39 1.13
CA ARG A 160 12.88 -8.09 2.58
C ARG A 160 11.84 -8.80 3.40
N ARG A 161 10.69 -9.13 2.82
CA ARG A 161 9.60 -9.84 3.49
C ARG A 161 9.76 -11.35 3.42
N VAL A 162 10.09 -11.89 2.26
CA VAL A 162 10.04 -13.34 2.04
C VAL A 162 11.41 -13.96 1.71
N GLY A 163 12.45 -13.15 1.56
CA GLY A 163 13.78 -13.56 1.09
C GLY A 163 13.86 -13.60 -0.44
N VAL A 164 15.09 -13.50 -0.99
CA VAL A 164 15.34 -13.35 -2.44
C VAL A 164 14.83 -14.55 -3.25
N GLU A 165 15.03 -15.76 -2.76
CA GLU A 165 14.61 -16.98 -3.46
C GLU A 165 13.10 -17.07 -3.60
N LYS A 166 12.35 -16.87 -2.49
CA LYS A 166 10.89 -16.87 -2.50
C LYS A 166 10.34 -15.69 -3.30
N ALA A 167 10.94 -14.50 -3.20
CA ALA A 167 10.55 -13.34 -4.00
C ALA A 167 10.62 -13.65 -5.49
N THR A 168 11.74 -14.25 -5.94
CA THR A 168 11.92 -14.67 -7.32
C THR A 168 10.87 -15.71 -7.74
N ALA A 169 10.57 -16.68 -6.88
CA ALA A 169 9.56 -17.69 -7.15
C ALA A 169 8.15 -17.07 -7.28
N ILE A 170 7.77 -16.18 -6.38
CA ILE A 170 6.49 -15.46 -6.42
C ILE A 170 6.35 -14.67 -7.73
N MET A 171 7.38 -13.90 -8.10
CA MET A 171 7.35 -13.09 -9.33
C MET A 171 7.31 -13.93 -10.61
N ARG A 172 7.85 -15.15 -10.58
CA ARG A 172 7.78 -16.11 -11.70
C ARG A 172 6.47 -16.88 -11.74
N ASN A 173 5.84 -17.08 -10.60
CA ASN A 173 4.54 -17.75 -10.53
C ASN A 173 3.44 -16.85 -11.10
N ARG A 174 2.44 -17.46 -11.73
CA ARG A 174 1.28 -16.76 -12.29
C ARG A 174 0.01 -17.05 -11.50
N LEU A 175 0.12 -17.83 -10.45
CA LEU A 175 -1.03 -18.17 -9.62
C LEU A 175 -1.24 -17.10 -8.56
N PRO A 176 -2.50 -16.74 -8.29
CA PRO A 176 -2.82 -15.86 -7.19
C PRO A 176 -2.53 -16.54 -5.84
N LEU A 177 -2.28 -15.73 -4.82
CA LEU A 177 -2.07 -16.14 -3.45
C LEU A 177 -3.32 -15.81 -2.61
N GLY A 178 -3.83 -16.75 -1.86
CA GLY A 178 -4.81 -16.46 -0.82
C GLY A 178 -4.18 -15.73 0.36
N ALA A 179 -4.94 -14.88 1.07
CA ALA A 179 -4.42 -14.09 2.18
C ALA A 179 -3.75 -14.94 3.29
N ALA A 180 -4.32 -16.10 3.62
CA ALA A 180 -3.75 -17.01 4.61
C ALA A 180 -2.39 -17.60 4.16
N GLU A 181 -2.27 -17.99 2.89
CA GLU A 181 -1.03 -18.46 2.30
C GLU A 181 0.03 -17.34 2.28
N ALA A 182 -0.37 -16.15 1.85
CA ALA A 182 0.49 -14.97 1.80
C ALA A 182 1.03 -14.59 3.20
N ALA A 183 0.19 -14.67 4.23
CA ALA A 183 0.62 -14.47 5.62
C ALA A 183 1.58 -15.58 6.08
N GLY A 184 1.28 -16.84 5.75
CA GLY A 184 2.15 -17.98 6.11
C GLY A 184 3.55 -17.92 5.49
N MET A 185 3.72 -17.27 4.34
CA MET A 185 5.03 -17.08 3.71
C MET A 185 5.72 -15.76 4.08
N GLY A 186 5.06 -14.87 4.83
CA GLY A 186 5.59 -13.56 5.23
C GLY A 186 5.36 -12.43 4.23
N PHE A 187 4.57 -12.65 3.17
CA PHE A 187 4.16 -11.60 2.24
C PHE A 187 3.28 -10.57 2.96
N LEU A 188 2.28 -11.04 3.72
CA LEU A 188 1.50 -10.24 4.65
C LEU A 188 1.97 -10.47 6.08
N ASP A 189 1.69 -9.53 6.97
CA ASP A 189 1.93 -9.74 8.40
C ASP A 189 0.85 -10.65 9.00
N GLU A 190 -0.42 -10.42 8.67
CA GLU A 190 -1.54 -11.22 9.20
C GLU A 190 -2.74 -11.26 8.24
N ALA A 191 -3.51 -12.35 8.33
CA ALA A 191 -4.81 -12.51 7.66
C ALA A 191 -5.88 -12.87 8.70
N PHE A 192 -6.91 -12.01 8.85
CA PHE A 192 -7.96 -12.17 9.85
C PHE A 192 -9.32 -11.64 9.35
N GLY A 193 -10.39 -11.86 10.13
CA GLY A 193 -11.74 -11.47 9.77
C GLY A 193 -12.33 -12.30 8.64
N ASP A 194 -13.47 -12.94 8.89
CA ASP A 194 -14.13 -13.81 7.90
C ASP A 194 -15.04 -13.02 6.96
N ASP A 195 -15.55 -11.88 7.43
CA ASP A 195 -16.35 -10.93 6.66
C ASP A 195 -15.78 -9.51 6.76
N LEU A 196 -16.32 -8.59 5.95
CA LEU A 196 -15.85 -7.21 5.88
C LEU A 196 -16.01 -6.49 7.23
N ALA A 197 -17.17 -6.61 7.87
CA ALA A 197 -17.45 -5.92 9.12
C ALA A 197 -16.58 -6.47 10.28
N GLY A 198 -16.33 -7.78 10.30
CA GLY A 198 -15.43 -8.42 11.25
C GLY A 198 -14.00 -7.95 11.07
N PHE A 199 -13.54 -7.91 9.83
CA PHE A 199 -12.20 -7.40 9.51
C PHE A 199 -12.02 -5.94 9.94
N GLU A 200 -12.97 -5.06 9.61
CA GLU A 200 -12.89 -3.64 9.99
C GLU A 200 -12.87 -3.44 11.52
N ARG A 201 -13.69 -4.18 12.27
CA ARG A 201 -13.65 -4.13 13.74
C ARG A 201 -12.29 -4.57 14.29
N GLU A 202 -11.72 -5.65 13.74
CA GLU A 202 -10.41 -6.13 14.17
C GLU A 202 -9.29 -5.16 13.78
N VAL A 203 -9.36 -4.51 12.62
CA VAL A 203 -8.39 -3.45 12.23
C VAL A 203 -8.40 -2.33 13.27
N VAL A 204 -9.58 -1.80 13.63
CA VAL A 204 -9.69 -0.75 14.65
C VAL A 204 -9.07 -1.19 15.96
N SER A 205 -9.45 -2.36 16.48
CA SER A 205 -8.92 -2.89 17.75
C SER A 205 -7.39 -3.05 17.73
N ARG A 206 -6.84 -3.56 16.62
CA ARG A 206 -5.40 -3.78 16.47
C ARG A 206 -4.63 -2.47 16.37
N VAL A 207 -5.16 -1.49 15.66
CA VAL A 207 -4.54 -0.16 15.54
C VAL A 207 -4.58 0.59 16.87
N GLU A 208 -5.67 0.48 17.64
CA GLU A 208 -5.76 1.01 18.99
C GLU A 208 -4.70 0.37 19.90
N ALA A 209 -4.50 -0.95 19.78
CA ALA A 209 -3.45 -1.65 20.52
C ALA A 209 -2.04 -1.19 20.12
N LEU A 210 -1.77 -0.94 18.82
CA LEU A 210 -0.50 -0.36 18.36
C LEU A 210 -0.24 1.01 18.98
N VAL A 211 -1.25 1.87 19.00
CA VAL A 211 -1.14 3.21 19.59
C VAL A 211 -0.92 3.16 21.11
N ALA A 212 -1.58 2.22 21.79
CA ALA A 212 -1.44 2.03 23.24
C ALA A 212 -0.12 1.34 23.62
N ALA A 213 0.60 0.77 22.66
CA ALA A 213 1.85 0.08 22.90
C ALA A 213 2.92 1.04 23.45
N LYS A 214 3.58 0.64 24.56
CA LYS A 214 4.61 1.45 25.22
C LYS A 214 5.88 1.62 24.37
N ASP A 215 6.05 0.78 23.36
CA ASP A 215 7.22 0.74 22.49
C ASP A 215 6.98 1.37 21.12
N LEU A 216 5.85 2.08 20.90
CA LEU A 216 5.56 2.71 19.62
C LEU A 216 6.68 3.67 19.17
N ASP A 217 7.17 4.52 20.07
CA ASP A 217 8.26 5.45 19.75
C ASP A 217 9.57 4.68 19.44
N ALA A 218 9.84 3.58 20.13
CA ALA A 218 10.97 2.71 19.82
C ALA A 218 10.82 2.01 18.45
N GLN A 219 9.60 1.61 18.07
CA GLN A 219 9.32 1.06 16.75
C GLN A 219 9.57 2.09 15.64
N LEU A 220 9.16 3.35 15.84
CA LEU A 220 9.42 4.44 14.89
C LEU A 220 10.92 4.73 14.78
N GLU A 221 11.65 4.73 15.89
CA GLU A 221 13.10 4.92 15.86
C GLU A 221 13.82 3.77 15.15
N ALA A 222 13.47 2.53 15.45
CA ALA A 222 14.01 1.36 14.76
C ALA A 222 13.69 1.36 13.25
N LYS A 223 12.53 1.92 12.86
CA LYS A 223 12.17 2.13 11.45
C LYS A 223 13.11 3.12 10.79
N ARG A 224 13.36 4.29 11.41
CA ARG A 224 14.28 5.31 10.90
C ARG A 224 15.69 4.76 10.70
N GLN A 225 16.18 4.03 11.70
CA GLN A 225 17.50 3.40 11.63
C GLN A 225 17.60 2.42 10.47
N ARG A 226 16.66 1.49 10.35
CA ARG A 226 16.62 0.53 9.22
C ARG A 226 16.58 1.23 7.86
N ARG A 227 15.82 2.33 7.75
CA ARG A 227 15.75 3.12 6.52
C ARG A 227 17.08 3.76 6.17
N ALA A 228 17.77 4.33 7.16
CA ALA A 228 19.08 4.94 6.96
C ALA A 228 20.13 3.89 6.55
N GLU A 229 20.10 2.70 7.16
CA GLU A 229 20.97 1.58 6.81
C GLU A 229 20.71 1.08 5.39
N ASP A 230 19.44 0.90 5.02
CA ASP A 230 19.04 0.47 3.68
C ASP A 230 19.45 1.49 2.61
N GLU A 231 19.20 2.79 2.85
CA GLU A 231 19.57 3.87 1.94
C GLU A 231 21.09 3.97 1.75
N ALA A 232 21.86 3.77 2.82
CA ALA A 232 23.31 3.74 2.75
C ALA A 232 23.86 2.52 2.00
N ALA A 233 23.18 1.37 2.11
CA ALA A 233 23.59 0.15 1.43
C ALA A 233 23.24 0.17 -0.07
N LYS A 234 22.03 0.57 -0.43
CA LYS A 234 21.56 0.75 -1.80
C LYS A 234 20.42 1.77 -1.82
N PRO A 235 20.63 2.96 -2.41
CA PRO A 235 19.62 4.02 -2.46
C PRO A 235 18.30 3.55 -3.13
N LEU A 236 17.16 4.05 -2.63
CA LEU A 236 15.85 3.75 -3.22
C LEU A 236 15.75 4.17 -4.69
N ASP A 237 16.45 5.22 -5.09
CA ASP A 237 16.50 5.65 -6.50
C ASP A 237 17.09 4.59 -7.43
N THR A 238 17.99 3.74 -6.92
CA THR A 238 18.51 2.60 -7.69
C THR A 238 17.43 1.56 -7.95
N TYR A 239 16.58 1.29 -6.96
CA TYR A 239 15.47 0.35 -7.12
C TYR A 239 14.36 0.90 -8.02
N ARG A 240 14.15 2.22 -8.05
CA ARG A 240 13.21 2.87 -8.97
C ARG A 240 13.65 2.74 -10.43
N ALA A 241 14.95 2.69 -10.67
CA ALA A 241 15.52 2.59 -12.02
C ALA A 241 15.59 1.14 -12.55
N GLU A 242 15.34 0.14 -11.70
CA GLU A 242 15.28 -1.28 -12.05
C GLU A 242 13.94 -1.67 -12.67
#